data_bc586a3a8ed58b9772f351ac95300865
#
_entry.id   bc586a3a8ed58b9772f351ac95300865
#
_cell.length_a   1.000
_cell.length_b   1.000
_cell.length_c   1.000
_cell.angle_alpha   90.00
_cell.angle_beta   90.00
_cell.angle_gamma   90.00
#
_symmetry.space_group_name_H-M   'P 1'
#
loop_
_entity.id
_entity.type
_entity.pdbx_description
1 polymer ?
#
loop_
_entity_poly.entity_id
_entity_poly.type
_entity_poly.pdbx_seq_one_letter_code
_entity_poly.pdbx_strand_id
1 'polypeptide(L)'
;YRERVSPSRGGESEEKPIVFMAAKGENVEIKGSEVMKGWKKINDTTWEVGIPNKFFGGFNPYAETLHGDWFERGKWCHTGEIYLNDIALMENPSLSNVLQNKGDSLLWFCKVEQDTTRLYANFGDKNPNQELVEINVRQSVFYPERPYVNYIVVKGFKLSQAATPWAPPTAEQIGLLGTHWSKGWVIENNTITHSKCVGIT
;
A
#
# COMPACT_ATOMS: atom_id res chain seq x y z
N TYR A 1 8.58 9.78 -4.32
CA TYR A 1 7.73 9.55 -5.50
C TYR A 1 6.49 8.78 -5.08
N ARG A 2 5.33 9.05 -5.73
CA ARG A 2 4.06 8.34 -5.48
C ARG A 2 3.60 7.72 -6.79
N GLU A 3 4.10 6.53 -7.05
CA GLU A 3 3.89 5.86 -8.34
C GLU A 3 4.14 4.35 -8.23
N ARG A 4 3.78 3.63 -9.26
CA ARG A 4 4.20 2.25 -9.49
C ARG A 4 5.20 2.24 -10.65
N VAL A 5 6.36 1.72 -10.40
CA VAL A 5 7.36 1.43 -11.45
C VAL A 5 7.04 0.08 -12.07
N SER A 6 6.69 0.09 -13.35
CA SER A 6 6.34 -1.13 -14.11
C SER A 6 7.27 -1.30 -15.31
N PRO A 7 8.40 -2.02 -15.15
CA PRO A 7 9.30 -2.27 -16.26
C PRO A 7 8.61 -3.01 -17.41
N SER A 8 8.65 -2.45 -18.61
CA SER A 8 8.05 -3.05 -19.81
C SER A 8 9.00 -3.99 -20.57
N ARG A 9 10.31 -3.88 -20.30
CA ARG A 9 11.36 -4.71 -20.89
C ARG A 9 12.46 -5.01 -19.87
N GLY A 10 13.15 -6.12 -20.07
CA GLY A 10 14.33 -6.52 -19.30
C GLY A 10 15.66 -6.25 -20.00
N GLY A 11 16.75 -6.63 -19.35
CA GLY A 11 18.09 -6.67 -19.93
C GLY A 11 18.27 -7.84 -20.90
N GLU A 12 19.45 -7.88 -21.55
CA GLU A 12 19.80 -8.92 -22.51
C GLU A 12 20.36 -10.18 -21.84
N SER A 13 21.13 -10.02 -20.77
CA SER A 13 21.75 -11.09 -19.98
C SER A 13 22.07 -10.60 -18.56
N GLU A 14 22.67 -11.46 -17.74
CA GLU A 14 23.17 -11.11 -16.41
C GLU A 14 24.29 -10.06 -16.46
N GLU A 15 25.09 -10.05 -17.52
CA GLU A 15 26.16 -9.06 -17.72
C GLU A 15 25.67 -7.76 -18.36
N LYS A 16 24.43 -7.77 -18.88
CA LYS A 16 23.79 -6.61 -19.49
C LYS A 16 22.36 -6.41 -18.96
N PRO A 17 22.19 -6.23 -17.66
CA PRO A 17 20.89 -5.97 -17.04
C PRO A 17 20.41 -4.55 -17.32
N ILE A 18 19.11 -4.32 -17.12
CA ILE A 18 18.59 -2.96 -16.91
C ILE A 18 18.69 -2.64 -15.43
N VAL A 19 19.31 -1.52 -15.10
CA VAL A 19 19.55 -1.11 -13.72
C VAL A 19 18.65 0.05 -13.34
N PHE A 20 17.79 -0.15 -12.33
CA PHE A 20 17.07 0.88 -11.62
C PHE A 20 17.79 1.13 -10.30
N MET A 21 18.28 2.34 -10.09
CA MET A 21 19.02 2.66 -8.86
C MET A 21 18.78 4.09 -8.39
N ALA A 22 18.75 4.28 -7.10
CA ALA A 22 18.80 5.61 -6.53
C ALA A 22 20.13 6.30 -6.88
N ALA A 23 20.10 7.58 -7.17
CA ALA A 23 21.32 8.33 -7.42
C ALA A 23 22.22 8.32 -6.16
N LYS A 24 23.54 8.31 -6.38
CA LYS A 24 24.50 8.23 -5.27
C LYS A 24 24.30 9.38 -4.29
N GLY A 25 24.06 9.04 -3.03
CA GLY A 25 23.87 10.02 -1.94
C GLY A 25 22.45 10.51 -1.80
N GLU A 26 21.51 10.09 -2.68
CA GLU A 26 20.10 10.45 -2.60
C GLU A 26 19.30 9.42 -1.80
N ASN A 27 18.35 9.92 -1.00
CA ASN A 27 17.36 9.08 -0.32
C ASN A 27 16.07 9.06 -1.17
N VAL A 28 15.99 8.09 -2.08
CA VAL A 28 14.88 7.96 -3.01
C VAL A 28 13.82 7.03 -2.43
N GLU A 29 12.68 7.58 -2.07
CA GLU A 29 11.52 6.81 -1.63
C GLU A 29 10.43 6.77 -2.70
N ILE A 30 9.88 5.57 -2.98
CA ILE A 30 8.74 5.33 -3.86
C ILE A 30 7.63 4.69 -3.04
N LYS A 31 6.47 5.33 -3.02
CA LYS A 31 5.31 4.94 -2.20
C LYS A 31 4.12 4.48 -3.04
N GLY A 32 3.45 3.43 -2.58
CA GLY A 32 2.17 2.99 -3.12
C GLY A 32 0.96 3.81 -2.64
N SER A 33 1.19 4.81 -1.83
CA SER A 33 0.18 5.67 -1.21
C SER A 33 0.04 7.04 -1.88
N GLU A 34 -1.09 7.70 -1.56
CA GLU A 34 -1.33 9.13 -1.85
C GLU A 34 -1.56 9.90 -0.56
N VAL A 35 -1.23 11.20 -0.57
CA VAL A 35 -1.55 12.10 0.55
C VAL A 35 -3.04 12.43 0.52
N MET A 36 -3.69 12.25 1.67
CA MET A 36 -5.12 12.50 1.79
C MET A 36 -5.40 13.73 2.67
N LYS A 37 -6.14 14.67 2.11
CA LYS A 37 -6.60 15.90 2.78
C LYS A 37 -8.12 16.02 2.65
N GLY A 38 -8.71 17.03 3.27
CA GLY A 38 -10.14 17.25 3.22
C GLY A 38 -10.92 16.41 4.24
N TRP A 39 -10.26 15.95 5.28
CA TRP A 39 -10.89 15.26 6.39
C TRP A 39 -11.88 16.18 7.12
N LYS A 40 -13.07 15.67 7.37
CA LYS A 40 -14.14 16.36 8.12
C LYS A 40 -14.25 15.78 9.51
N LYS A 41 -14.29 16.64 10.51
CA LYS A 41 -14.39 16.22 11.92
C LYS A 41 -15.77 15.65 12.22
N ILE A 42 -15.83 14.46 12.83
CA ILE A 42 -17.06 13.79 13.28
C ILE A 42 -17.24 14.01 14.77
N ASN A 43 -16.20 13.80 15.55
CA ASN A 43 -16.17 14.02 17.00
C ASN A 43 -14.76 14.52 17.41
N ASP A 44 -14.44 14.50 18.70
CA ASP A 44 -13.18 15.05 19.19
C ASP A 44 -11.93 14.39 18.61
N THR A 45 -11.98 13.10 18.30
CA THR A 45 -10.83 12.30 17.86
C THR A 45 -10.99 11.70 16.48
N THR A 46 -12.23 11.57 15.97
CA THR A 46 -12.52 10.86 14.72
C THR A 46 -12.90 11.80 13.60
N TRP A 47 -12.38 11.49 12.43
CA TRP A 47 -12.59 12.24 11.18
C TRP A 47 -13.02 11.30 10.07
N GLU A 48 -13.71 11.85 9.06
CA GLU A 48 -14.07 11.14 7.84
C GLU A 48 -13.54 11.84 6.59
N VAL A 49 -13.29 11.06 5.54
CA VAL A 49 -13.09 11.55 4.18
C VAL A 49 -13.84 10.68 3.20
N GLY A 50 -14.55 11.29 2.25
CA GLY A 50 -15.20 10.62 1.13
C GLY A 50 -14.35 10.75 -0.13
N ILE A 51 -14.02 9.63 -0.75
CA ILE A 51 -13.16 9.54 -1.93
C ILE A 51 -13.98 8.95 -3.07
N PRO A 52 -14.16 9.65 -4.20
CA PRO A 52 -14.83 9.06 -5.35
C PRO A 52 -14.15 7.76 -5.81
N ASN A 53 -14.90 6.67 -6.04
CA ASN A 53 -14.32 5.37 -6.40
C ASN A 53 -13.46 5.42 -7.67
N LYS A 54 -13.75 6.34 -8.59
CA LYS A 54 -12.92 6.59 -9.79
C LYS A 54 -11.48 7.02 -9.49
N PHE A 55 -11.21 7.52 -8.26
CA PHE A 55 -9.85 7.88 -7.81
C PHE A 55 -8.93 6.66 -7.79
N PHE A 56 -9.47 5.50 -7.48
CA PHE A 56 -8.71 4.25 -7.38
C PHE A 56 -8.52 3.54 -8.74
N GLY A 57 -9.18 4.01 -9.80
CA GLY A 57 -9.11 3.35 -11.11
C GLY A 57 -9.69 1.93 -11.06
N GLY A 58 -8.92 0.96 -11.56
CA GLY A 58 -9.33 -0.46 -11.60
C GLY A 58 -9.06 -1.25 -10.32
N PHE A 59 -8.45 -0.64 -9.29
CA PHE A 59 -8.11 -1.33 -8.04
C PHE A 59 -8.41 -0.43 -6.83
N ASN A 60 -9.47 -0.77 -6.11
CA ASN A 60 -9.81 -0.08 -4.86
C ASN A 60 -9.41 -0.96 -3.66
N PRO A 61 -8.33 -0.65 -2.94
CA PRO A 61 -7.84 -1.46 -1.83
C PRO A 61 -8.80 -1.52 -0.63
N TYR A 62 -9.76 -0.62 -0.55
CA TYR A 62 -10.78 -0.58 0.49
C TYR A 62 -12.02 -1.41 0.14
N ALA A 63 -12.11 -1.90 -1.09
CA ALA A 63 -13.10 -2.90 -1.54
C ALA A 63 -12.54 -4.33 -1.55
N GLU A 64 -11.20 -4.46 -1.58
CA GLU A 64 -10.51 -5.75 -1.63
C GLU A 64 -10.20 -6.25 -0.22
N THR A 65 -10.82 -7.37 0.16
CA THR A 65 -10.55 -8.00 1.46
C THR A 65 -9.42 -9.02 1.38
N LEU A 66 -8.65 -9.11 2.45
CA LEU A 66 -7.71 -10.21 2.66
C LEU A 66 -8.49 -11.49 2.91
N HIS A 67 -8.21 -12.55 2.15
CA HIS A 67 -8.86 -13.83 2.29
C HIS A 67 -7.87 -14.97 2.08
N GLY A 68 -8.11 -16.09 2.77
CA GLY A 68 -7.31 -17.30 2.69
C GLY A 68 -7.91 -18.34 3.61
N ASP A 69 -7.75 -19.63 3.29
CA ASP A 69 -8.39 -20.72 4.00
C ASP A 69 -7.97 -20.84 5.48
N TRP A 70 -6.80 -20.33 5.82
CA TRP A 70 -6.25 -20.32 7.19
C TRP A 70 -6.15 -18.93 7.81
N PHE A 71 -6.79 -17.92 7.23
CA PHE A 71 -6.77 -16.56 7.76
C PHE A 71 -7.89 -16.36 8.78
N GLU A 72 -7.59 -16.51 10.07
CA GLU A 72 -8.58 -16.54 11.15
C GLU A 72 -9.36 -15.23 11.32
N ARG A 73 -8.73 -14.08 11.06
CA ARG A 73 -9.38 -12.77 11.20
C ARG A 73 -10.38 -12.48 10.08
N GLY A 74 -10.39 -13.32 9.07
CA GLY A 74 -11.46 -13.40 8.10
C GLY A 74 -11.70 -12.18 7.24
N LYS A 75 -12.87 -12.13 6.72
CA LYS A 75 -13.36 -11.40 5.56
C LYS A 75 -13.52 -9.88 5.73
N TRP A 76 -13.08 -9.29 6.83
CA TRP A 76 -13.27 -7.87 7.08
C TRP A 76 -12.00 -7.02 6.95
N CYS A 77 -10.82 -7.64 6.98
CA CYS A 77 -9.57 -6.93 6.76
C CYS A 77 -9.39 -6.63 5.28
N HIS A 78 -9.15 -5.37 4.96
CA HIS A 78 -8.92 -4.92 3.60
C HIS A 78 -7.43 -4.85 3.27
N THR A 79 -7.09 -4.80 1.97
CA THR A 79 -5.72 -4.49 1.52
C THR A 79 -5.39 -3.02 1.73
N GLY A 80 -6.43 -2.19 1.92
CA GLY A 80 -6.32 -0.78 2.28
C GLY A 80 -5.63 -0.55 3.61
N GLU A 81 -4.98 0.61 3.76
CA GLU A 81 -4.32 1.08 4.98
C GLU A 81 -4.32 2.59 5.05
N ILE A 82 -4.37 3.14 6.26
CA ILE A 82 -4.22 4.57 6.54
C ILE A 82 -2.97 4.78 7.39
N TYR A 83 -2.17 5.77 7.04
CA TYR A 83 -0.95 6.13 7.76
C TYR A 83 -1.04 7.57 8.28
N LEU A 84 -0.61 7.77 9.51
CA LEU A 84 -0.40 9.09 10.11
C LEU A 84 1.08 9.27 10.40
N ASN A 85 1.74 10.19 9.71
CA ASN A 85 3.18 10.44 9.87
C ASN A 85 4.02 9.15 9.74
N ASP A 86 3.73 8.35 8.69
CA ASP A 86 4.34 7.06 8.38
C ASP A 86 4.02 5.92 9.37
N ILE A 87 3.09 6.11 10.31
CA ILE A 87 2.62 5.09 11.25
C ILE A 87 1.27 4.55 10.76
N ALA A 88 1.19 3.24 10.53
CA ALA A 88 -0.05 2.58 10.12
C ALA A 88 -1.09 2.58 11.26
N LEU A 89 -2.31 2.95 10.95
CA LEU A 89 -3.45 2.84 11.85
C LEU A 89 -3.97 1.39 11.82
N MET A 90 -4.62 0.97 12.90
CA MET A 90 -5.22 -0.37 12.98
C MET A 90 -6.63 -0.38 12.41
N GLU A 91 -6.90 -1.26 11.46
CA GLU A 91 -8.26 -1.47 10.95
C GLU A 91 -9.17 -2.09 12.02
N ASN A 92 -10.41 -1.60 12.07
CA ASN A 92 -11.44 -2.15 12.97
C ASN A 92 -12.70 -2.49 12.16
N PRO A 93 -13.34 -3.65 12.38
CA PRO A 93 -14.55 -4.05 11.64
C PRO A 93 -15.80 -3.25 11.99
N SER A 94 -15.73 -2.41 13.02
CA SER A 94 -16.88 -1.66 13.54
C SER A 94 -16.62 -0.16 13.54
N LEU A 95 -17.43 0.59 12.81
CA LEU A 95 -17.43 2.05 12.86
C LEU A 95 -17.70 2.57 14.29
N SER A 96 -18.61 1.91 15.04
CA SER A 96 -18.91 2.28 16.42
C SER A 96 -17.67 2.24 17.32
N ASN A 97 -16.81 1.23 17.13
CA ASN A 97 -15.56 1.12 17.89
C ASN A 97 -14.59 2.26 17.55
N VAL A 98 -14.48 2.64 16.27
CA VAL A 98 -13.64 3.77 15.86
C VAL A 98 -14.14 5.08 16.44
N LEU A 99 -15.48 5.31 16.42
CA LEU A 99 -16.09 6.53 16.93
C LEU A 99 -16.00 6.66 18.46
N GLN A 100 -16.04 5.54 19.19
CA GLN A 100 -16.02 5.51 20.64
C GLN A 100 -14.63 5.32 21.24
N ASN A 101 -13.62 5.09 20.40
CA ASN A 101 -12.26 4.82 20.85
C ASN A 101 -11.66 6.05 21.56
N LYS A 102 -11.33 5.88 22.83
CA LYS A 102 -10.64 6.87 23.69
C LYS A 102 -9.26 6.37 24.12
N GLY A 103 -8.83 5.23 23.61
CA GLY A 103 -7.51 4.65 23.90
C GLY A 103 -6.41 5.20 23.00
N ASP A 104 -5.19 4.80 23.28
CA ASP A 104 -3.99 5.25 22.56
C ASP A 104 -3.87 4.65 21.13
N SER A 105 -4.64 3.61 20.81
CA SER A 105 -4.60 2.97 19.51
C SER A 105 -5.34 3.80 18.47
N LEU A 106 -4.67 4.18 17.41
CA LEU A 106 -5.28 4.87 16.28
C LEU A 106 -6.01 3.84 15.41
N LEU A 107 -7.33 3.96 15.31
CA LEU A 107 -8.20 3.02 14.61
C LEU A 107 -8.77 3.63 13.33
N TRP A 108 -9.03 2.79 12.34
CA TRP A 108 -9.76 3.20 11.14
C TRP A 108 -10.80 2.16 10.70
N PHE A 109 -11.76 2.62 9.92
CA PHE A 109 -12.82 1.83 9.30
C PHE A 109 -13.11 2.37 7.91
N CYS A 110 -13.48 1.50 6.97
CA CYS A 110 -13.95 1.92 5.66
C CYS A 110 -15.36 1.43 5.37
N LYS A 111 -16.04 2.17 4.49
CA LYS A 111 -17.29 1.77 3.87
C LYS A 111 -17.26 2.13 2.40
N VAL A 112 -17.34 1.12 1.54
CA VAL A 112 -17.41 1.32 0.10
C VAL A 112 -18.88 1.36 -0.32
N GLU A 113 -19.27 2.46 -0.92
CA GLU A 113 -20.59 2.71 -1.49
C GLU A 113 -20.49 2.71 -3.03
N GLN A 114 -21.62 2.85 -3.73
CA GLN A 114 -21.68 2.76 -5.18
C GLN A 114 -20.64 3.66 -5.89
N ASP A 115 -20.53 4.91 -5.47
CA ASP A 115 -19.66 5.92 -6.12
C ASP A 115 -18.55 6.46 -5.22
N THR A 116 -18.54 6.09 -3.94
CA THR A 116 -17.69 6.71 -2.93
C THR A 116 -17.17 5.69 -1.92
N THR A 117 -15.88 5.72 -1.68
CA THR A 117 -15.25 5.06 -0.54
C THR A 117 -15.15 6.07 0.60
N ARG A 118 -15.74 5.75 1.76
CA ARG A 118 -15.65 6.55 2.98
C ARG A 118 -14.65 5.93 3.92
N LEU A 119 -13.70 6.72 4.36
CA LEU A 119 -12.74 6.34 5.38
C LEU A 119 -13.05 7.12 6.65
N TYR A 120 -13.09 6.41 7.77
CA TYR A 120 -13.24 6.96 9.12
C TYR A 120 -11.98 6.62 9.89
N ALA A 121 -11.34 7.61 10.50
CA ALA A 121 -10.12 7.36 11.26
C ALA A 121 -10.10 8.19 12.54
N ASN A 122 -9.68 7.54 13.61
CA ASN A 122 -9.41 8.19 14.88
C ASN A 122 -7.94 8.61 14.89
N PHE A 123 -7.69 9.91 14.91
CA PHE A 123 -6.36 10.50 14.93
C PHE A 123 -5.94 11.05 16.31
N GLY A 124 -6.71 10.70 17.35
CA GLY A 124 -6.50 11.23 18.70
C GLY A 124 -6.69 12.74 18.75
N ASP A 125 -5.72 13.44 19.29
CA ASP A 125 -5.71 14.91 19.42
C ASP A 125 -5.24 15.65 18.14
N LYS A 126 -4.83 14.90 17.10
CA LYS A 126 -4.24 15.46 15.88
C LYS A 126 -5.29 15.90 14.88
N ASN A 127 -4.99 16.99 14.16
CA ASN A 127 -5.77 17.43 13.02
C ASN A 127 -5.17 16.84 11.71
N PRO A 128 -5.84 15.85 11.07
CA PRO A 128 -5.28 15.17 9.89
C PRO A 128 -5.06 16.10 8.69
N ASN A 129 -5.71 17.25 8.65
CA ASN A 129 -5.47 18.23 7.58
C ASN A 129 -4.16 19.02 7.76
N GLN A 130 -3.58 18.99 8.95
CA GLN A 130 -2.29 19.61 9.28
C GLN A 130 -1.15 18.60 9.33
N GLU A 131 -1.46 17.33 9.51
CA GLU A 131 -0.50 16.23 9.55
C GLU A 131 -0.29 15.58 8.17
N LEU A 132 0.73 14.74 8.04
CA LEU A 132 0.90 13.87 6.87
C LEU A 132 0.01 12.63 7.03
N VAL A 133 -1.17 12.67 6.41
CA VAL A 133 -2.03 11.48 6.32
C VAL A 133 -1.95 10.90 4.92
N GLU A 134 -1.65 9.62 4.83
CA GLU A 134 -1.49 8.88 3.59
C GLU A 134 -2.43 7.66 3.57
N ILE A 135 -2.87 7.30 2.38
CA ILE A 135 -3.66 6.09 2.14
C ILE A 135 -3.00 5.28 1.02
N ASN A 136 -2.84 3.98 1.17
CA ASN A 136 -2.34 3.18 0.06
C ASN A 136 -3.41 3.03 -1.03
N VAL A 137 -2.98 3.11 -2.29
CA VAL A 137 -3.86 3.08 -3.46
C VAL A 137 -3.34 2.17 -4.57
N ARG A 138 -2.10 1.65 -4.41
CA ARG A 138 -1.45 0.77 -5.39
C ARG A 138 -1.17 -0.59 -4.78
N GLN A 139 -1.45 -1.62 -5.55
CA GLN A 139 -1.21 -3.01 -5.15
C GLN A 139 0.27 -3.33 -4.98
N SER A 140 1.13 -2.72 -5.78
CA SER A 140 2.58 -2.86 -5.73
C SER A 140 3.27 -1.54 -6.07
N VAL A 141 4.55 -1.41 -5.73
CA VAL A 141 5.37 -0.23 -5.99
C VAL A 141 6.35 -0.48 -7.13
N PHE A 142 6.92 -1.68 -7.19
CA PHE A 142 7.83 -2.05 -8.27
C PHE A 142 7.46 -3.46 -8.78
N TYR A 143 6.79 -3.53 -9.94
CA TYR A 143 6.26 -4.79 -10.46
C TYR A 143 6.13 -4.72 -11.98
N PRO A 144 6.69 -5.66 -12.77
CA PRO A 144 6.61 -5.64 -14.23
C PRO A 144 5.17 -5.74 -14.74
N GLU A 145 4.89 -5.15 -15.89
CA GLU A 145 3.56 -5.22 -16.52
C GLU A 145 3.20 -6.65 -16.99
N ARG A 146 4.21 -7.45 -17.32
CA ARG A 146 4.04 -8.81 -17.85
C ARG A 146 5.10 -9.75 -17.27
N PRO A 147 4.85 -11.06 -17.26
CA PRO A 147 5.86 -12.05 -16.85
C PRO A 147 7.08 -12.04 -17.80
N TYR A 148 8.17 -12.59 -17.31
CA TYR A 148 9.43 -12.82 -18.06
C TYR A 148 10.15 -11.54 -18.49
N VAL A 149 10.01 -10.47 -17.74
CA VAL A 149 10.85 -9.26 -17.88
C VAL A 149 12.16 -9.51 -17.12
N ASN A 150 13.10 -10.17 -17.77
CA ASN A 150 14.30 -10.74 -17.16
C ASN A 150 15.43 -9.72 -16.98
N TYR A 151 16.43 -10.06 -16.15
CA TYR A 151 17.70 -9.35 -15.99
C TYR A 151 17.53 -7.87 -15.60
N ILE A 152 16.90 -7.65 -14.45
CA ILE A 152 16.71 -6.32 -13.86
C ILE A 152 17.47 -6.24 -12.54
N VAL A 153 18.12 -5.12 -12.30
CA VAL A 153 18.73 -4.76 -11.02
C VAL A 153 17.90 -3.64 -10.39
N VAL A 154 17.47 -3.83 -9.14
CA VAL A 154 16.77 -2.81 -8.34
C VAL A 154 17.56 -2.55 -7.08
N LYS A 155 18.07 -1.31 -6.90
CA LYS A 155 18.91 -1.01 -5.74
C LYS A 155 18.83 0.40 -5.19
N GLY A 156 19.00 0.49 -3.87
CA GLY A 156 19.20 1.76 -3.16
C GLY A 156 17.92 2.55 -2.90
N PHE A 157 16.73 1.95 -3.09
CA PHE A 157 15.46 2.61 -2.84
C PHE A 157 14.90 2.31 -1.45
N LYS A 158 14.11 3.24 -0.92
CA LYS A 158 13.06 2.94 0.05
C LYS A 158 11.74 2.74 -0.71
N LEU A 159 11.12 1.58 -0.57
CA LEU A 159 9.85 1.21 -1.21
C LEU A 159 8.83 0.93 -0.11
N SER A 160 7.65 1.57 -0.17
CA SER A 160 6.74 1.50 0.97
C SER A 160 5.25 1.66 0.62
N GLN A 161 4.39 1.30 1.57
CA GLN A 161 2.97 1.61 1.62
C GLN A 161 2.16 1.04 0.43
N ALA A 162 2.37 -0.26 0.12
CA ALA A 162 1.60 -0.96 -0.90
C ALA A 162 0.43 -1.77 -0.32
N ALA A 163 -0.68 -1.79 -1.06
CA ALA A 163 -1.88 -2.58 -0.76
C ALA A 163 -1.75 -4.01 -1.31
N THR A 164 -0.68 -4.71 -0.91
CA THR A 164 -0.40 -6.06 -1.42
C THR A 164 -1.46 -7.05 -0.97
N PRO A 165 -1.96 -7.91 -1.88
CA PRO A 165 -2.91 -8.96 -1.52
C PRO A 165 -2.20 -10.11 -0.78
N TRP A 166 -3.01 -10.95 -0.13
CA TRP A 166 -2.59 -12.29 0.21
C TRP A 166 -2.88 -13.24 -0.96
N ALA A 167 -2.02 -14.21 -1.18
CA ALA A 167 -2.28 -15.30 -2.12
C ALA A 167 -1.73 -16.63 -1.58
N PRO A 168 -2.36 -17.79 -1.89
CA PRO A 168 -1.82 -19.09 -1.53
C PRO A 168 -0.50 -19.35 -2.28
N PRO A 169 0.36 -20.26 -1.78
CA PRO A 169 1.65 -20.57 -2.40
C PRO A 169 1.56 -21.06 -3.85
N THR A 170 0.38 -21.52 -4.27
CA THR A 170 0.11 -22.04 -5.62
C THR A 170 -0.33 -20.97 -6.62
N ALA A 171 -0.57 -19.74 -6.16
CA ALA A 171 -0.97 -18.62 -7.00
C ALA A 171 0.16 -17.58 -7.10
N GLU A 172 0.03 -16.67 -8.05
CA GLU A 172 0.94 -15.53 -8.14
C GLU A 172 0.84 -14.68 -6.87
N GLN A 173 1.98 -14.44 -6.24
CA GLN A 173 2.07 -13.61 -5.06
C GLN A 173 2.58 -12.22 -5.45
N ILE A 174 1.69 -11.25 -5.43
CA ILE A 174 2.03 -9.88 -5.78
C ILE A 174 2.62 -9.19 -4.55
N GLY A 175 3.95 -9.04 -4.54
CA GLY A 175 4.66 -8.28 -3.52
C GLY A 175 4.63 -6.78 -3.77
N LEU A 176 5.06 -6.01 -2.77
CA LEU A 176 5.35 -4.59 -2.92
C LEU A 176 6.40 -4.38 -4.02
N LEU A 177 7.44 -5.22 -4.02
CA LEU A 177 8.37 -5.45 -5.11
C LEU A 177 8.25 -6.90 -5.54
N GLY A 178 8.14 -7.17 -6.83
CA GLY A 178 8.07 -8.54 -7.33
C GLY A 178 8.64 -8.71 -8.72
N THR A 179 9.04 -9.95 -9.04
CA THR A 179 9.73 -10.28 -10.27
C THR A 179 8.81 -10.78 -11.38
N HIS A 180 7.56 -11.13 -11.06
CA HIS A 180 6.53 -11.58 -11.99
C HIS A 180 7.03 -12.70 -12.89
N TRP A 181 7.45 -13.85 -12.30
CA TRP A 181 7.95 -15.03 -13.02
C TRP A 181 9.21 -14.77 -13.89
N SER A 182 9.96 -13.73 -13.59
CA SER A 182 11.17 -13.36 -14.33
C SER A 182 12.42 -13.99 -13.70
N LYS A 183 13.51 -14.07 -14.46
CA LYS A 183 14.80 -14.59 -14.02
C LYS A 183 15.88 -13.53 -14.07
N GLY A 184 16.99 -13.76 -13.33
CA GLY A 184 18.16 -12.89 -13.35
C GLY A 184 17.93 -11.51 -12.73
N TRP A 185 17.00 -11.38 -11.80
CA TRP A 185 16.83 -10.16 -11.02
C TRP A 185 17.82 -10.11 -9.88
N VAL A 186 18.34 -8.91 -9.64
CA VAL A 186 19.15 -8.59 -8.46
C VAL A 186 18.44 -7.48 -7.70
N ILE A 187 18.09 -7.77 -6.43
CA ILE A 187 17.40 -6.84 -5.52
C ILE A 187 18.35 -6.62 -4.35
N GLU A 188 18.98 -5.46 -4.30
CA GLU A 188 20.02 -5.20 -3.30
C GLU A 188 19.95 -3.81 -2.69
N ASN A 189 20.32 -3.71 -1.41
CA ASN A 189 20.42 -2.44 -0.69
C ASN A 189 19.12 -1.60 -0.73
N ASN A 190 17.95 -2.25 -0.77
CA ASN A 190 16.67 -1.58 -0.67
C ASN A 190 16.12 -1.69 0.75
N THR A 191 15.33 -0.71 1.16
CA THR A 191 14.50 -0.77 2.36
C THR A 191 13.05 -0.95 1.94
N ILE A 192 12.40 -2.03 2.39
CA ILE A 192 11.01 -2.34 2.05
C ILE A 192 10.19 -2.38 3.33
N THR A 193 9.16 -1.53 3.40
CA THR A 193 8.32 -1.36 4.59
C THR A 193 6.86 -1.17 4.23
N HIS A 194 5.96 -1.41 5.18
CA HIS A 194 4.53 -1.15 5.03
C HIS A 194 3.90 -1.80 3.78
N SER A 195 4.28 -3.04 3.50
CA SER A 195 3.47 -3.90 2.63
C SER A 195 2.32 -4.50 3.45
N LYS A 196 1.10 -4.51 2.92
CA LYS A 196 -0.04 -5.08 3.67
C LYS A 196 0.18 -6.57 3.95
N CYS A 197 0.58 -7.34 2.95
CA CYS A 197 0.90 -8.77 3.09
C CYS A 197 2.34 -9.04 2.70
N VAL A 198 2.64 -9.03 1.40
CA VAL A 198 3.91 -9.53 0.88
C VAL A 198 4.86 -8.38 0.53
N GLY A 199 6.08 -8.42 1.05
CA GLY A 199 7.11 -7.42 0.76
C GLY A 199 7.79 -7.66 -0.58
N ILE A 200 8.38 -8.84 -0.77
CA ILE A 200 9.13 -9.22 -1.98
C ILE A 200 8.65 -10.58 -2.48
N THR A 201 8.52 -10.73 -3.80
CA THR A 201 8.20 -12.00 -4.48
C THR A 201 9.06 -12.23 -5.71
#